data_e72288627ba63475b38bf1372b4ecbd3
#
_entry.id   e72288627ba63475b38bf1372b4ecbd3
#
_cell.length_a   1.000
_cell.length_b   1.000
_cell.length_c   1.000
_cell.angle_alpha   90.00
_cell.angle_beta   90.00
_cell.angle_gamma   90.00
#
_symmetry.space_group_name_H-M   'P 1'
#
loop_
_entity.id
_entity.type
_entity.pdbx_description
1 polymer ?
#
loop_
_entity_poly.entity_id
_entity_poly.type
_entity_poly.pdbx_seq_one_letter_code
_entity_poly.pdbx_strand_id
1 'polypeptide(L)'
;FYYSEFNRNIKIGITGLNPHCESNFYDSEEKSVISPAIKYLKKKNYKVIGPLPADSLFMGKNLNTFDVVIGMYHDQVLTPIKTIHNFDAINITLGLPYLRISPDHGTNNQMLGKNKSNPTSLISAIKFLSN
;
A
#
# COMPACT_ATOMS: atom_id res chain seq x y z
N PHE A 1 1.89 -2.99 -13.24
CA PHE A 1 0.77 -3.84 -12.79
C PHE A 1 -0.57 -3.07 -12.87
N TYR A 2 -0.78 -2.04 -12.05
CA TYR A 2 -2.08 -1.35 -11.97
C TYR A 2 -2.57 -0.79 -13.31
N TYR A 3 -1.67 -0.25 -14.13
CA TYR A 3 -2.00 0.22 -15.47
C TYR A 3 -2.42 -0.89 -16.42
N SER A 4 -1.72 -2.03 -16.37
CA SER A 4 -2.03 -3.17 -17.24
C SER A 4 -3.33 -3.86 -16.82
N GLU A 5 -3.58 -3.99 -15.51
CA GLU A 5 -4.73 -4.72 -15.00
C GLU A 5 -6.02 -3.89 -15.06
N PHE A 6 -5.95 -2.59 -14.73
CA PHE A 6 -7.15 -1.76 -14.58
C PHE A 6 -7.33 -0.73 -15.69
N ASN A 7 -6.38 -0.64 -16.63
CA ASN A 7 -6.41 0.25 -17.80
C ASN A 7 -6.87 1.69 -17.49
N ARG A 8 -6.39 2.26 -16.38
CA ARG A 8 -6.71 3.61 -15.95
C ARG A 8 -5.50 4.38 -15.45
N ASN A 9 -5.58 5.71 -15.60
CA ASN A 9 -4.56 6.61 -15.13
C ASN A 9 -4.67 6.78 -13.60
N ILE A 10 -3.84 6.09 -12.85
CA ILE A 10 -3.85 6.04 -11.39
C ILE A 10 -3.20 7.27 -10.75
N LYS A 11 -3.72 7.65 -9.58
CA LYS A 11 -3.17 8.68 -8.71
C LYS A 11 -2.47 8.03 -7.53
N ILE A 12 -1.19 8.33 -7.36
CA ILE A 12 -0.32 7.68 -6.38
C ILE A 12 0.02 8.65 -5.25
N GLY A 13 -0.25 8.26 -4.01
CA GLY A 13 0.24 8.93 -2.80
C GLY A 13 1.51 8.25 -2.29
N ILE A 14 2.53 9.02 -1.93
CA ILE A 14 3.76 8.50 -1.34
C ILE A 14 3.93 9.10 0.06
N THR A 15 4.13 8.25 1.06
CA THR A 15 4.40 8.70 2.43
C THR A 15 5.82 9.24 2.57
N GLY A 16 6.06 10.07 3.58
CA GLY A 16 7.41 10.32 4.06
C GLY A 16 7.91 9.16 4.93
N LEU A 17 9.20 9.12 5.19
CA LEU A 17 9.79 8.22 6.19
C LEU A 17 9.51 8.76 7.59
N ASN A 18 9.72 10.07 7.77
CA ASN A 18 9.45 10.80 8.99
C ASN A 18 7.95 11.14 9.09
N PRO A 19 7.32 11.01 10.28
CA PRO A 19 5.88 11.21 10.48
C PRO A 19 5.35 12.55 9.98
N HIS A 20 6.14 13.61 10.08
CA HIS A 20 5.76 14.97 9.69
C HIS A 20 6.23 15.36 8.29
N CYS A 21 6.91 14.47 7.56
CA CYS A 21 7.49 14.73 6.24
C CYS A 21 8.42 15.96 6.23
N GLU A 22 9.06 16.26 7.35
CA GLU A 22 9.94 17.42 7.49
C GLU A 22 11.22 17.23 6.71
N SER A 23 11.47 18.16 5.81
CA SER A 23 12.69 18.23 4.99
C SER A 23 13.68 19.29 5.45
N ASN A 24 13.45 19.86 6.65
CA ASN A 24 14.25 20.99 7.16
C ASN A 24 15.64 20.54 7.65
N PHE A 25 15.82 19.26 7.93
CA PHE A 25 17.13 18.72 8.30
C PHE A 25 17.98 18.48 7.07
N TYR A 26 19.26 18.80 7.14
CA TYR A 26 20.18 18.67 6.01
C TYR A 26 20.26 17.24 5.47
N ASP A 27 20.16 16.24 6.34
CA ASP A 27 20.30 14.81 6.04
C ASP A 27 18.95 14.05 6.05
N SER A 28 17.81 14.74 5.87
CA SER A 28 16.53 14.01 5.84
C SER A 28 16.38 13.20 4.56
N GLU A 29 15.89 11.97 4.69
CA GLU A 29 15.58 11.07 3.57
C GLU A 29 14.47 11.67 2.67
N GLU A 30 13.58 12.47 3.23
CA GLU A 30 12.57 13.22 2.45
C GLU A 30 13.23 14.11 1.42
N LYS A 31 14.31 14.79 1.79
CA LYS A 31 15.03 15.73 0.92
C LYS A 31 16.00 15.02 -0.02
N SER A 32 16.75 14.06 0.50
CA SER A 32 17.87 13.43 -0.23
C SER A 32 17.42 12.28 -1.14
N VAL A 33 16.31 11.59 -0.83
CA VAL A 33 15.85 10.38 -1.52
C VAL A 33 14.42 10.51 -2.04
N ILE A 34 13.44 10.75 -1.14
CA ILE A 34 12.02 10.63 -1.48
C ILE A 34 11.58 11.73 -2.45
N SER A 35 11.90 12.99 -2.16
CA SER A 35 11.53 14.11 -3.04
C SER A 35 12.18 14.05 -4.42
N PRO A 36 13.47 13.68 -4.58
CA PRO A 36 14.06 13.40 -5.89
C PRO A 36 13.37 12.28 -6.65
N ALA A 37 13.02 11.16 -5.98
CA ALA A 37 12.31 10.04 -6.59
C ALA A 37 10.92 10.48 -7.10
N ILE A 38 10.17 11.24 -6.30
CA ILE A 38 8.87 11.81 -6.71
C ILE A 38 9.04 12.73 -7.92
N LYS A 39 10.04 13.61 -7.93
CA LYS A 39 10.34 14.48 -9.08
C LYS A 39 10.65 13.68 -10.34
N TYR A 40 11.42 12.60 -10.21
CA TYR A 40 11.71 11.69 -11.32
C TYR A 40 10.46 11.04 -11.88
N LEU A 41 9.58 10.51 -11.02
CA LEU A 41 8.31 9.89 -11.43
C LEU A 41 7.38 10.90 -12.13
N LYS A 42 7.29 12.14 -11.62
CA LYS A 42 6.54 13.23 -12.29
C LYS A 42 7.06 13.54 -13.69
N LYS A 43 8.39 13.53 -13.89
CA LYS A 43 9.01 13.70 -15.23
C LYS A 43 8.65 12.55 -16.18
N LYS A 44 8.34 11.37 -15.64
CA LYS A 44 7.84 10.20 -16.39
C LYS A 44 6.31 10.20 -16.58
N ASN A 45 5.65 11.31 -16.30
CA ASN A 45 4.20 11.50 -16.42
C ASN A 45 3.34 10.66 -15.47
N TYR A 46 3.90 10.15 -14.37
CA TYR A 46 3.10 9.54 -13.32
C TYR A 46 2.42 10.62 -12.46
N LYS A 47 1.14 10.41 -12.13
CA LYS A 47 0.41 11.30 -11.21
C LYS A 47 0.75 10.95 -9.76
N VAL A 48 1.85 11.49 -9.27
CA VAL A 48 2.39 11.21 -7.93
C VAL A 48 2.30 12.44 -7.05
N ILE A 49 1.86 12.27 -5.80
CA ILE A 49 1.82 13.31 -4.76
C ILE A 49 2.54 12.77 -3.53
N GLY A 50 3.39 13.59 -2.94
CA GLY A 50 4.17 13.26 -1.74
C GLY A 50 5.41 14.15 -1.60
N PRO A 51 6.23 13.92 -0.55
CA PRO A 51 5.91 13.05 0.59
C PRO A 51 4.72 13.57 1.38
N LEU A 52 3.90 12.67 1.93
CA LEU A 52 2.71 12.97 2.72
C LEU A 52 2.81 12.30 4.11
N PRO A 53 2.29 12.93 5.17
CA PRO A 53 2.21 12.29 6.47
C PRO A 53 1.34 11.05 6.41
N ALA A 54 1.89 9.92 6.89
CA ALA A 54 1.21 8.63 6.79
C ALA A 54 -0.09 8.57 7.61
N ASP A 55 -0.12 9.21 8.76
CA ASP A 55 -1.27 9.25 9.67
C ASP A 55 -2.51 9.94 9.07
N SER A 56 -2.30 10.99 8.29
CA SER A 56 -3.39 11.77 7.69
C SER A 56 -3.85 11.24 6.33
N LEU A 57 -3.05 10.41 5.68
CA LEU A 57 -3.29 9.95 4.31
C LEU A 57 -4.52 9.03 4.22
N PHE A 58 -4.80 8.27 5.27
CA PHE A 58 -5.93 7.35 5.35
C PHE A 58 -7.17 7.93 6.05
N MET A 59 -7.16 9.22 6.40
CA MET A 59 -8.27 9.86 7.12
C MET A 59 -9.31 10.47 6.18
N GLY A 60 -10.60 10.21 6.47
CA GLY A 60 -11.74 10.91 5.87
C GLY A 60 -11.69 10.97 4.35
N LYS A 61 -11.70 12.18 3.79
CA LYS A 61 -11.68 12.39 2.32
C LYS A 61 -10.38 11.95 1.66
N ASN A 62 -9.29 11.86 2.41
CA ASN A 62 -7.99 11.49 1.87
C ASN A 62 -7.95 10.01 1.44
N LEU A 63 -8.69 9.14 2.14
CA LEU A 63 -8.75 7.71 1.86
C LEU A 63 -9.09 7.41 0.37
N ASN A 64 -10.01 8.19 -0.22
CA ASN A 64 -10.45 8.01 -1.60
C ASN A 64 -9.73 8.95 -2.58
N THR A 65 -8.69 9.64 -2.13
CA THR A 65 -7.96 10.60 -2.98
C THR A 65 -6.96 9.90 -3.90
N PHE A 66 -6.44 8.75 -3.47
CA PHE A 66 -5.41 7.99 -4.17
C PHE A 66 -5.91 6.60 -4.54
N ASP A 67 -5.54 6.14 -5.73
CA ASP A 67 -5.77 4.76 -6.16
C ASP A 67 -4.71 3.82 -5.58
N VAL A 68 -3.51 4.34 -5.33
CA VAL A 68 -2.38 3.61 -4.75
C VAL A 68 -1.68 4.47 -3.71
N VAL A 69 -1.34 3.87 -2.58
CA VAL A 69 -0.49 4.47 -1.54
C VAL A 69 0.79 3.66 -1.43
N ILE A 70 1.93 4.35 -1.53
CA ILE A 70 3.25 3.77 -1.32
C ILE A 70 3.76 4.20 0.05
N GLY A 71 3.91 3.23 0.96
CA GLY A 71 4.54 3.43 2.26
C GLY A 71 6.04 3.19 2.21
N MET A 72 6.81 3.91 3.03
CA MET A 72 8.24 3.72 3.16
C MET A 72 8.58 2.49 4.00
N TYR A 73 7.67 2.06 4.85
CA TYR A 73 7.80 0.83 5.64
C TYR A 73 6.42 0.23 5.94
N HIS A 74 6.42 -1.02 6.34
CA HIS A 74 5.28 -1.90 6.53
C HIS A 74 4.11 -1.26 7.29
N ASP A 75 4.35 -0.70 8.47
CA ASP A 75 3.26 -0.27 9.36
C ASP A 75 2.54 0.99 8.87
N GLN A 76 3.18 1.81 8.03
CA GLN A 76 2.54 3.00 7.46
C GLN A 76 1.32 2.66 6.59
N VAL A 77 1.29 1.49 6.01
CA VAL A 77 0.23 1.08 5.08
C VAL A 77 -0.57 -0.11 5.59
N LEU A 78 0.05 -1.10 6.22
CA LEU A 78 -0.69 -2.29 6.66
C LEU A 78 -1.53 -2.04 7.91
N THR A 79 -1.08 -1.21 8.83
CA THR A 79 -1.90 -0.84 10.02
C THR A 79 -3.22 -0.19 9.60
N PRO A 80 -3.24 0.89 8.79
CA PRO A 80 -4.50 1.47 8.34
C PRO A 80 -5.33 0.52 7.46
N ILE A 81 -4.71 -0.24 6.55
CA ILE A 81 -5.44 -1.19 5.71
C ILE A 81 -6.16 -2.24 6.57
N LYS A 82 -5.48 -2.82 7.54
CA LYS A 82 -6.09 -3.82 8.44
C LYS A 82 -7.17 -3.22 9.34
N THR A 83 -7.00 -1.97 9.75
CA THR A 83 -8.01 -1.26 10.56
C THR A 83 -9.28 -0.97 9.75
N ILE A 84 -9.14 -0.60 8.48
CA ILE A 84 -10.26 -0.20 7.61
C ILE A 84 -10.96 -1.43 7.03
N HIS A 85 -10.19 -2.40 6.53
CA HIS A 85 -10.71 -3.54 5.75
C HIS A 85 -10.73 -4.86 6.54
N ASN A 86 -10.21 -4.89 7.77
CA ASN A 86 -10.18 -6.08 8.62
C ASN A 86 -9.54 -7.29 7.90
N PHE A 87 -10.37 -8.30 7.57
CA PHE A 87 -9.95 -9.53 6.91
C PHE A 87 -10.13 -9.49 5.38
N ASP A 88 -10.60 -8.39 4.80
CA ASP A 88 -10.84 -8.29 3.37
C ASP A 88 -9.65 -7.62 2.65
N ALA A 89 -8.46 -8.13 2.89
CA ALA A 89 -7.24 -7.71 2.24
C ALA A 89 -6.49 -8.93 1.68
N ILE A 90 -5.78 -8.73 0.57
CA ILE A 90 -4.94 -9.75 -0.06
C ILE A 90 -3.53 -9.21 -0.26
N ASN A 91 -2.56 -10.11 -0.29
CA ASN A 91 -1.18 -9.78 -0.58
C ASN A 91 -0.83 -10.23 -2.00
N ILE A 92 -0.36 -9.30 -2.82
CA ILE A 92 0.09 -9.55 -4.19
C ILE A 92 1.57 -9.24 -4.30
N THR A 93 2.39 -10.22 -4.70
CA THR A 93 3.82 -10.02 -4.94
C THR A 93 4.03 -9.62 -6.41
N LEU A 94 4.58 -8.43 -6.62
CA LEU A 94 4.87 -7.90 -7.95
C LEU A 94 6.32 -8.16 -8.35
N GLY A 95 6.61 -8.11 -9.67
CA GLY A 95 7.97 -8.28 -10.21
C GLY A 95 8.41 -9.73 -10.43
N LEU A 96 7.53 -10.70 -10.24
CA LEU A 96 7.76 -12.09 -10.59
C LEU A 96 7.24 -12.38 -12.01
N PRO A 97 7.76 -13.41 -12.71
CA PRO A 97 7.25 -13.83 -14.03
C PRO A 97 5.86 -14.52 -13.94
N TYR A 98 5.32 -14.69 -12.77
CA TYR A 98 4.00 -15.24 -12.48
C TYR A 98 3.31 -14.42 -11.40
N LEU A 99 1.99 -14.45 -11.35
CA LEU A 99 1.19 -13.78 -10.33
C LEU A 99 1.23 -14.61 -9.03
N ARG A 100 1.73 -14.01 -7.95
CA ARG A 100 1.74 -14.61 -6.61
C ARG A 100 0.79 -13.83 -5.71
N ILE A 101 -0.25 -14.52 -5.27
CA ILE A 101 -1.26 -13.96 -4.36
C ILE A 101 -1.32 -14.84 -3.11
N SER A 102 -1.54 -14.20 -1.97
CA SER A 102 -1.79 -14.90 -0.71
C SER A 102 -2.79 -14.12 0.16
N PRO A 103 -3.45 -14.79 1.11
CA PRO A 103 -4.18 -14.10 2.17
C PRO A 103 -3.27 -13.13 2.94
N ASP A 104 -3.82 -12.03 3.40
CA ASP A 104 -3.12 -11.03 4.21
C ASP A 104 -3.29 -11.29 5.71
N HIS A 105 -2.90 -12.48 6.17
CA HIS A 105 -2.91 -12.85 7.59
C HIS A 105 -1.65 -13.64 7.97
N GLY A 106 -1.28 -13.60 9.25
CA GLY A 106 -0.19 -14.38 9.81
C GLY A 106 -0.56 -15.85 10.04
N THR A 107 0.37 -16.61 10.60
CA THR A 107 0.24 -18.06 10.84
C THR A 107 -0.87 -18.47 11.79
N ASN A 108 -1.31 -17.57 12.66
CA ASN A 108 -2.43 -17.72 13.59
C ASN A 108 -2.50 -19.08 14.31
N ASN A 109 -1.39 -19.53 14.88
CA ASN A 109 -1.23 -20.83 15.53
C ASN A 109 -2.29 -21.09 16.62
N GLN A 110 -2.84 -20.04 17.22
CA GLN A 110 -3.88 -20.12 18.24
C GLN A 110 -5.22 -20.67 17.71
N MET A 111 -5.45 -20.61 16.40
CA MET A 111 -6.66 -21.10 15.72
C MET A 111 -6.52 -22.53 15.20
N LEU A 112 -5.33 -23.11 15.28
CA LEU A 112 -5.06 -24.45 14.77
C LEU A 112 -5.97 -25.49 15.42
N GLY A 113 -6.67 -26.29 14.62
CA GLY A 113 -7.59 -27.32 15.08
C GLY A 113 -8.92 -26.83 15.66
N LYS A 114 -9.15 -25.51 15.75
CA LYS A 114 -10.38 -24.96 16.37
C LYS A 114 -11.54 -24.71 15.39
N ASN A 115 -11.28 -24.82 14.09
CA ASN A 115 -12.25 -24.57 13.03
C ASN A 115 -12.98 -23.19 13.15
N LYS A 116 -12.25 -22.15 13.57
CA LYS A 116 -12.75 -20.78 13.81
C LYS A 116 -12.05 -19.71 12.98
N SER A 117 -11.17 -20.11 12.07
CA SER A 117 -10.45 -19.16 11.22
C SER A 117 -11.39 -18.44 10.26
N ASN A 118 -11.15 -17.15 10.06
CA ASN A 118 -11.90 -16.35 9.08
C ASN A 118 -11.32 -16.60 7.67
N PRO A 119 -12.08 -17.14 6.70
CA PRO A 119 -11.57 -17.46 5.38
C PRO A 119 -11.66 -16.27 4.38
N THR A 120 -12.16 -15.11 4.77
CA THR A 120 -12.48 -14.00 3.86
C THR A 120 -11.29 -13.61 2.98
N SER A 121 -10.10 -13.43 3.55
CA SER A 121 -8.91 -13.06 2.79
C SER A 121 -8.50 -14.12 1.76
N LEU A 122 -8.63 -15.42 2.10
CA LEU A 122 -8.38 -16.51 1.15
C LEU A 122 -9.40 -16.51 0.01
N ILE A 123 -10.67 -16.31 0.33
CA ILE A 123 -11.74 -16.24 -0.68
C ILE A 123 -11.51 -15.06 -1.61
N SER A 124 -11.15 -13.87 -1.08
CA SER A 124 -10.81 -12.68 -1.87
C SER A 124 -9.59 -12.91 -2.76
N ALA A 125 -8.56 -13.62 -2.28
CA ALA A 125 -7.40 -13.99 -3.07
C ALA A 125 -7.76 -14.92 -4.25
N ILE A 126 -8.60 -15.92 -4.02
CA ILE A 126 -9.07 -16.86 -5.07
C ILE A 126 -9.93 -16.11 -6.11
N LYS A 127 -10.86 -15.26 -5.65
CA LYS A 127 -11.70 -14.45 -6.56
C LYS A 127 -10.86 -13.53 -7.44
N PHE A 128 -9.81 -12.92 -6.90
CA PHE A 128 -8.92 -12.06 -7.68
C PHE A 128 -8.19 -12.83 -8.80
N LEU A 129 -7.84 -14.11 -8.58
CA LEU A 129 -7.23 -14.96 -9.60
C LEU A 129 -8.20 -15.41 -10.70
N SER A 130 -9.50 -15.37 -10.41
CA SER A 130 -10.55 -15.89 -11.33
C SER A 130 -11.11 -14.80 -12.25
N ASN A 131 -10.73 -13.54 -12.04
CA ASN A 131 -11.11 -12.39 -12.88
C ASN A 131 -10.04 -12.06 -13.89
#